data_b1b50c2e98ed0e8c7a90d4e1517190cb
#
_entry.id   b1b50c2e98ed0e8c7a90d4e1517190cb
#
_cell.length_a   1.000
_cell.length_b   1.000
_cell.length_c   1.000
_cell.angle_alpha   90.00
_cell.angle_beta   90.00
_cell.angle_gamma   90.00
#
_symmetry.space_group_name_H-M   'P 1'
#
loop_
_entity.id
_entity.type
_entity.pdbx_description
1 polymer ?
#
loop_
_entity_poly.entity_id
_entity_poly.type
_entity_poly.pdbx_seq_one_letter_code
_entity_poly.pdbx_strand_id
1 'polypeptide(L)'
;MKSRIIIGSRGSKLALIYAQNAKDKIVQNTNLNDENVVIKEITTKGDQVQDKRLSEVGGKGLFSSSIEKELQDKKIDIAVHALKDMPAIETDGLRTDTFLERNDPREILITKDKKKLKELKSKAIIGTSSYRREFQIKKIRSDLNYKLIRGNVDTRIKKLNDGLYDA
;
A
#
# COMPACT_ATOMS: atom_id res chain seq x y z
N MET A 1 -24.24 20.68 5.71
CA MET A 1 -23.38 19.45 5.59
C MET A 1 -23.55 18.93 4.16
N LYS A 2 -22.50 18.43 3.50
CA LYS A 2 -22.65 17.82 2.16
C LYS A 2 -23.59 16.62 2.26
N SER A 3 -24.48 16.45 1.28
CA SER A 3 -25.38 15.29 1.18
C SER A 3 -24.69 14.04 0.62
N ARG A 4 -23.48 14.18 0.09
CA ARG A 4 -22.67 13.11 -0.49
C ARG A 4 -21.19 13.38 -0.27
N ILE A 5 -20.41 12.34 0.02
CA ILE A 5 -18.94 12.35 0.16
C ILE A 5 -18.33 11.38 -0.85
N ILE A 6 -17.29 11.81 -1.54
CA ILE A 6 -16.51 10.99 -2.48
C ILE A 6 -15.12 10.77 -1.90
N ILE A 7 -14.79 9.52 -1.58
CA ILE A 7 -13.48 9.09 -1.11
C ILE A 7 -12.64 8.63 -2.30
N GLY A 8 -11.51 9.28 -2.56
CA GLY A 8 -10.53 8.83 -3.54
C GLY A 8 -9.55 7.83 -2.94
N SER A 9 -9.30 6.74 -3.63
CA SER A 9 -8.33 5.71 -3.25
C SER A 9 -7.69 5.06 -4.46
N ARG A 10 -6.53 4.44 -4.26
CA ARG A 10 -5.97 3.53 -5.27
C ARG A 10 -6.87 2.30 -5.42
N GLY A 11 -6.89 1.71 -6.64
CA GLY A 11 -7.67 0.51 -6.93
C GLY A 11 -7.04 -0.80 -6.43
N SER A 12 -5.93 -0.78 -5.66
CA SER A 12 -5.39 -2.02 -5.10
C SER A 12 -6.29 -2.53 -3.97
N LYS A 13 -6.44 -3.86 -3.86
CA LYS A 13 -7.28 -4.51 -2.83
C LYS A 13 -7.00 -3.98 -1.42
N LEU A 14 -5.73 -3.79 -1.05
CA LEU A 14 -5.36 -3.25 0.25
C LEU A 14 -5.81 -1.78 0.41
N ALA A 15 -5.66 -0.97 -0.61
CA ALA A 15 -6.09 0.44 -0.55
C ALA A 15 -7.61 0.56 -0.46
N LEU A 16 -8.35 -0.29 -1.16
CA LEU A 16 -9.81 -0.35 -1.08
C LEU A 16 -10.31 -0.79 0.31
N ILE A 17 -9.62 -1.71 0.98
CA ILE A 17 -9.91 -2.06 2.38
C ILE A 17 -9.76 -0.84 3.29
N TYR A 18 -8.70 -0.03 3.12
CA TYR A 18 -8.53 1.19 3.90
C TYR A 18 -9.59 2.25 3.58
N ALA A 19 -9.95 2.41 2.31
CA ALA A 19 -11.02 3.31 1.89
C ALA A 19 -12.39 2.87 2.46
N GLN A 20 -12.66 1.56 2.48
CA GLN A 20 -13.87 1.02 3.09
C GLN A 20 -13.92 1.28 4.59
N ASN A 21 -12.81 1.05 5.31
CA ASN A 21 -12.73 1.37 6.74
C ASN A 21 -13.00 2.86 7.02
N ALA A 22 -12.50 3.75 6.17
CA ALA A 22 -12.78 5.19 6.29
C ALA A 22 -14.27 5.49 6.02
N LYS A 23 -14.84 4.90 4.97
CA LYS A 23 -16.26 5.00 4.66
C LYS A 23 -17.12 4.56 5.84
N ASP A 24 -16.86 3.39 6.40
CA ASP A 24 -17.61 2.83 7.53
C ASP A 24 -17.56 3.75 8.74
N LYS A 25 -16.40 4.36 9.03
CA LYS A 25 -16.25 5.35 10.11
C LYS A 25 -17.06 6.62 9.85
N ILE A 26 -17.11 7.10 8.61
CA ILE A 26 -17.91 8.27 8.24
C ILE A 26 -19.40 7.96 8.43
N VAL A 27 -19.88 6.85 7.91
CA VAL A 27 -21.29 6.44 8.02
C VAL A 27 -21.69 6.25 9.50
N GLN A 28 -20.84 5.61 10.31
CA GLN A 28 -21.10 5.38 11.73
C GLN A 28 -21.16 6.65 12.57
N ASN A 29 -20.47 7.73 12.18
CA ASN A 29 -20.31 8.94 12.98
C ASN A 29 -20.98 10.17 12.37
N THR A 30 -21.78 9.99 11.31
CA THR A 30 -22.53 11.08 10.66
C THR A 30 -23.95 10.63 10.34
N ASN A 31 -24.79 11.57 9.88
CA ASN A 31 -26.14 11.27 9.39
C ASN A 31 -26.16 10.81 7.89
N LEU A 32 -24.99 10.50 7.32
CA LEU A 32 -24.90 9.97 5.97
C LEU A 32 -25.14 8.46 6.00
N ASN A 33 -25.85 7.96 5.01
CA ASN A 33 -26.01 6.52 4.79
C ASN A 33 -24.91 5.97 3.83
N ASP A 34 -24.88 4.67 3.63
CA ASP A 34 -23.87 4.01 2.81
C ASP A 34 -23.85 4.50 1.35
N GLU A 35 -25.01 4.83 0.79
CA GLU A 35 -25.15 5.31 -0.60
C GLU A 35 -24.60 6.74 -0.76
N ASN A 36 -24.57 7.53 0.32
CA ASN A 36 -24.07 8.89 0.31
C ASN A 36 -22.52 8.96 0.38
N VAL A 37 -21.84 7.89 0.75
CA VAL A 37 -20.38 7.84 0.83
C VAL A 37 -19.84 6.88 -0.24
N VAL A 38 -19.23 7.43 -1.28
CA VAL A 38 -18.82 6.67 -2.47
C VAL A 38 -17.30 6.58 -2.54
N ILE A 39 -16.76 5.40 -2.83
CA ILE A 39 -15.33 5.20 -3.10
C ILE A 39 -15.08 5.32 -4.60
N LYS A 40 -14.16 6.21 -4.98
CA LYS A 40 -13.67 6.40 -6.35
C LYS A 40 -12.26 5.85 -6.48
N GLU A 41 -12.10 4.87 -7.36
CA GLU A 41 -10.78 4.31 -7.66
C GLU A 41 -10.01 5.25 -8.60
N ILE A 42 -8.74 5.48 -8.27
CA ILE A 42 -7.84 6.35 -9.02
C ILE A 42 -6.53 5.60 -9.29
N THR A 43 -6.18 5.46 -10.55
CA THR A 43 -4.91 4.85 -10.96
C THR A 43 -3.77 5.84 -10.75
N THR A 44 -2.70 5.38 -10.09
CA THR A 44 -1.51 6.21 -9.82
C THR A 44 -0.32 5.78 -10.68
N LYS A 45 0.65 6.68 -10.84
CA LYS A 45 1.91 6.39 -11.56
C LYS A 45 2.66 5.21 -10.93
N GLY A 46 2.62 5.09 -9.62
CA GLY A 46 3.26 3.98 -8.89
C GLY A 46 2.65 2.61 -9.17
N ASP A 47 1.37 2.55 -9.52
CA ASP A 47 0.68 1.31 -9.89
C ASP A 47 1.10 0.79 -11.29
N GLN A 48 1.52 1.71 -12.17
CA GLN A 48 1.94 1.38 -13.53
C GLN A 48 3.37 0.83 -13.60
N VAL A 49 4.23 1.16 -12.64
CA VAL A 49 5.63 0.71 -12.61
C VAL A 49 5.76 -0.65 -11.94
N GLN A 50 6.03 -1.70 -12.73
CA GLN A 50 6.10 -3.08 -12.24
C GLN A 50 7.46 -3.78 -12.46
N ASP A 51 8.37 -3.19 -13.21
CA ASP A 51 9.64 -3.79 -13.65
C ASP A 51 10.85 -3.33 -12.83
N LYS A 52 10.75 -2.22 -12.09
CA LYS A 52 11.85 -1.58 -11.35
C LYS A 52 11.49 -1.32 -9.89
N ARG A 53 12.51 -1.10 -9.06
CA ARG A 53 12.29 -0.57 -7.71
C ARG A 53 11.79 0.86 -7.80
N LEU A 54 10.82 1.25 -6.96
CA LEU A 54 10.28 2.62 -6.96
C LEU A 54 11.35 3.68 -6.63
N SER A 55 12.35 3.31 -5.82
CA SER A 55 13.51 4.16 -5.52
C SER A 55 14.38 4.48 -6.74
N GLU A 56 14.31 3.65 -7.77
CA GLU A 56 15.07 3.83 -9.02
C GLU A 56 14.30 4.65 -10.06
N VAL A 57 12.97 4.68 -9.95
CA VAL A 57 12.11 5.43 -10.87
C VAL A 57 12.18 6.93 -10.60
N GLY A 58 12.49 7.29 -9.35
CA GLY A 58 12.51 8.69 -8.90
C GLY A 58 11.11 9.31 -8.85
N GLY A 59 11.02 10.44 -8.16
CA GLY A 59 9.79 11.22 -8.08
C GLY A 59 9.06 11.07 -6.74
N LYS A 60 8.69 12.24 -6.20
CA LYS A 60 7.82 12.33 -5.03
C LYS A 60 6.37 12.04 -5.45
N GLY A 61 5.59 11.46 -4.56
CA GLY A 61 4.15 11.31 -4.76
C GLY A 61 3.72 10.30 -5.82
N LEU A 62 4.52 9.26 -6.12
CA LEU A 62 4.16 8.23 -7.10
C LEU A 62 2.78 7.60 -6.85
N PHE A 63 2.37 7.52 -5.59
CA PHE A 63 1.08 6.96 -5.17
C PHE A 63 0.07 8.01 -4.70
N SER A 64 0.47 9.27 -4.50
CA SER A 64 -0.42 10.31 -3.97
C SER A 64 -0.79 11.38 -4.99
N SER A 65 0.14 11.79 -5.87
CA SER A 65 -0.03 12.99 -6.72
C SER A 65 -1.28 12.97 -7.61
N SER A 66 -1.67 11.81 -8.17
CA SER A 66 -2.90 11.70 -8.97
C SER A 66 -4.16 11.91 -8.13
N ILE A 67 -4.14 11.42 -6.89
CA ILE A 67 -5.28 11.52 -5.96
C ILE A 67 -5.34 12.94 -5.38
N GLU A 68 -4.19 13.53 -5.03
CA GLU A 68 -4.07 14.92 -4.57
C GLU A 68 -4.62 15.90 -5.62
N LYS A 69 -4.32 15.65 -6.92
CA LYS A 69 -4.89 16.44 -8.01
C LYS A 69 -6.42 16.35 -8.05
N GLU A 70 -6.99 15.17 -7.87
CA GLU A 70 -8.46 14.98 -7.83
C GLU A 70 -9.09 15.74 -6.63
N LEU A 71 -8.37 15.83 -5.48
CA LEU A 71 -8.79 16.68 -4.33
C LEU A 71 -8.77 18.16 -4.70
N GLN A 72 -7.67 18.65 -5.28
CA GLN A 72 -7.53 20.05 -5.71
C GLN A 72 -8.58 20.43 -6.75
N ASP A 73 -8.86 19.52 -7.70
CA ASP A 73 -9.91 19.68 -8.72
C ASP A 73 -11.34 19.53 -8.14
N LYS A 74 -11.49 19.26 -6.83
CA LYS A 74 -12.77 19.05 -6.13
C LYS A 74 -13.60 17.89 -6.70
N LYS A 75 -12.95 16.91 -7.34
CA LYS A 75 -13.58 15.70 -7.89
C LYS A 75 -13.75 14.61 -6.85
N ILE A 76 -13.04 14.72 -5.75
CA ILE A 76 -13.17 13.92 -4.52
C ILE A 76 -13.14 14.86 -3.32
N ASP A 77 -13.65 14.39 -2.17
CA ASP A 77 -13.72 15.16 -0.95
C ASP A 77 -12.64 14.76 0.06
N ILE A 78 -12.28 13.49 0.05
CA ILE A 78 -11.31 12.89 0.96
C ILE A 78 -10.42 11.95 0.15
N ALA A 79 -9.11 11.94 0.43
CA ALA A 79 -8.17 10.95 -0.07
C ALA A 79 -7.76 10.00 1.06
N VAL A 80 -7.76 8.70 0.80
CA VAL A 80 -7.32 7.69 1.77
C VAL A 80 -6.02 7.05 1.32
N HIS A 81 -4.99 7.16 2.17
CA HIS A 81 -3.65 6.65 1.91
C HIS A 81 -3.08 5.89 3.11
N ALA A 82 -2.15 4.97 2.85
CA ALA A 82 -1.22 4.55 3.89
C ALA A 82 -0.21 5.68 4.15
N LEU A 83 -0.02 6.09 5.41
CA LEU A 83 0.84 7.23 5.76
C LEU A 83 2.27 7.11 5.22
N LYS A 84 2.81 5.89 5.11
CA LYS A 84 4.14 5.64 4.53
C LYS A 84 4.29 6.07 3.07
N ASP A 85 3.18 6.21 2.34
CA ASP A 85 3.15 6.57 0.92
C ASP A 85 2.95 8.09 0.72
N MET A 86 2.67 8.81 1.81
CA MET A 86 2.52 10.26 1.80
C MET A 86 3.87 10.97 1.80
N PRO A 87 4.01 12.12 1.11
CA PRO A 87 5.19 12.94 1.19
C PRO A 87 5.36 13.55 2.59
N ALA A 88 6.62 13.79 3.00
CA ALA A 88 6.91 14.41 4.29
C ALA A 88 6.51 15.91 4.35
N ILE A 89 6.40 16.55 3.19
CA ILE A 89 5.91 17.93 3.05
C ILE A 89 4.56 17.84 2.37
N GLU A 90 3.56 18.42 3.00
CA GLU A 90 2.21 18.45 2.46
C GLU A 90 2.14 19.24 1.17
N THR A 91 1.21 18.89 0.31
CA THR A 91 0.89 19.64 -0.90
C THR A 91 0.05 20.87 -0.54
N ASP A 92 0.40 22.03 -1.06
CA ASP A 92 -0.28 23.30 -0.80
C ASP A 92 -1.79 23.17 -1.01
N GLY A 93 -2.55 23.64 0.00
CA GLY A 93 -4.01 23.62 0.01
C GLY A 93 -4.61 22.26 0.41
N LEU A 94 -3.80 21.25 0.71
CA LEU A 94 -4.24 19.96 1.25
C LEU A 94 -3.76 19.79 2.70
N ARG A 95 -4.48 18.97 3.46
CA ARG A 95 -4.18 18.68 4.87
C ARG A 95 -4.10 17.18 5.10
N THR A 96 -3.15 16.76 5.93
CA THR A 96 -2.93 15.36 6.36
C THR A 96 -2.95 15.31 7.89
N ASP A 97 -4.09 15.59 8.50
CA ASP A 97 -4.26 15.71 9.96
C ASP A 97 -5.26 14.71 10.53
N THR A 98 -5.83 13.86 9.70
CA THR A 98 -6.83 12.87 10.13
C THR A 98 -6.28 11.47 9.95
N PHE A 99 -6.20 10.71 11.04
CA PHE A 99 -5.64 9.37 11.07
C PHE A 99 -6.64 8.37 11.64
N LEU A 100 -6.78 7.23 10.96
CA LEU A 100 -7.47 6.06 11.52
C LEU A 100 -6.56 5.35 12.53
N GLU A 101 -7.15 4.49 13.35
CA GLU A 101 -6.40 3.66 14.29
C GLU A 101 -5.28 2.88 13.59
N ARG A 102 -4.11 2.86 14.23
CA ARG A 102 -2.93 2.23 13.68
C ARG A 102 -3.04 0.70 13.76
N ASN A 103 -2.88 0.04 12.63
CA ASN A 103 -2.74 -1.40 12.57
C ASN A 103 -1.35 -1.86 13.08
N ASP A 104 -1.21 -3.16 13.31
CA ASP A 104 0.08 -3.78 13.67
C ASP A 104 1.15 -3.47 12.60
N PRO A 105 2.25 -2.79 12.96
CA PRO A 105 3.28 -2.36 12.00
C PRO A 105 4.32 -3.44 11.70
N ARG A 106 4.22 -4.62 12.31
CA ARG A 106 5.23 -5.67 12.16
C ARG A 106 5.28 -6.20 10.73
N GLU A 107 6.48 -6.57 10.32
CA GLU A 107 6.67 -7.28 9.06
C GLU A 107 6.25 -8.74 9.19
N ILE A 108 5.71 -9.29 8.13
CA ILE A 108 5.36 -10.71 8.05
C ILE A 108 6.21 -11.41 6.99
N LEU A 109 6.54 -12.67 7.23
CA LEU A 109 7.12 -13.57 6.27
C LEU A 109 6.04 -14.53 5.79
N ILE A 110 5.89 -14.67 4.48
CA ILE A 110 4.96 -15.62 3.86
C ILE A 110 5.76 -16.70 3.17
N THR A 111 5.49 -17.95 3.50
CA THR A 111 6.08 -19.16 2.89
C THR A 111 4.98 -20.15 2.51
N LYS A 112 5.20 -20.98 1.50
CA LYS A 112 4.21 -22.01 1.10
C LYS A 112 3.91 -22.99 2.23
N ASP A 113 4.95 -23.42 2.95
CA ASP A 113 4.89 -24.49 3.94
C ASP A 113 4.76 -23.94 5.38
N LYS A 114 4.39 -22.66 5.55
CA LYS A 114 4.31 -21.99 6.85
C LYS A 114 5.62 -22.02 7.65
N LYS A 115 6.76 -22.22 6.98
CA LYS A 115 8.09 -22.23 7.60
C LYS A 115 8.48 -20.88 8.15
N LYS A 116 9.14 -20.89 9.30
CA LYS A 116 9.75 -19.69 9.88
C LYS A 116 11.06 -19.34 9.14
N LEU A 117 11.53 -18.11 9.28
CA LEU A 117 12.77 -17.65 8.64
C LEU A 117 13.97 -18.57 8.92
N LYS A 118 14.08 -19.08 10.14
CA LYS A 118 15.18 -20.00 10.53
C LYS A 118 15.12 -21.36 9.85
N GLU A 119 13.95 -21.77 9.39
CA GLU A 119 13.69 -23.09 8.80
C GLU A 119 13.83 -23.10 7.26
N LEU A 120 14.05 -21.93 6.67
CA LEU A 120 14.30 -21.84 5.23
C LEU A 120 15.62 -22.53 4.89
N LYS A 121 15.65 -23.25 3.76
CA LYS A 121 16.87 -23.87 3.23
C LYS A 121 17.93 -22.79 2.95
N SER A 122 19.20 -23.16 3.02
CA SER A 122 20.29 -22.30 2.57
C SER A 122 20.08 -21.87 1.11
N LYS A 123 20.44 -20.63 0.78
CA LYS A 123 20.25 -20.02 -0.56
C LYS A 123 18.78 -19.88 -1.01
N ALA A 124 17.81 -20.08 -0.11
CA ALA A 124 16.41 -19.82 -0.44
C ALA A 124 16.21 -18.39 -0.97
N ILE A 125 15.32 -18.24 -1.93
CA ILE A 125 15.05 -16.97 -2.62
C ILE A 125 13.95 -16.21 -1.88
N ILE A 126 14.31 -15.04 -1.33
CA ILE A 126 13.39 -14.10 -0.70
C ILE A 126 12.95 -13.05 -1.71
N GLY A 127 11.62 -12.97 -1.94
CA GLY A 127 11.01 -11.93 -2.76
C GLY A 127 10.81 -10.63 -1.98
N THR A 128 11.58 -9.59 -2.28
CA THR A 128 11.38 -8.26 -1.69
C THR A 128 11.79 -7.14 -2.64
N SER A 129 11.07 -6.02 -2.60
CA SER A 129 11.47 -4.77 -3.26
C SER A 129 11.97 -3.72 -2.26
N SER A 130 12.08 -4.09 -0.98
CA SER A 130 12.50 -3.18 0.10
C SER A 130 13.92 -3.47 0.53
N TYR A 131 14.83 -2.51 0.32
CA TYR A 131 16.20 -2.57 0.83
C TYR A 131 16.25 -2.71 2.36
N ARG A 132 15.33 -2.07 3.07
CA ARG A 132 15.23 -2.18 4.53
C ARG A 132 14.95 -3.62 4.97
N ARG A 133 13.99 -4.31 4.33
CA ARG A 133 13.67 -5.73 4.63
C ARG A 133 14.84 -6.64 4.28
N GLU A 134 15.41 -6.47 3.11
CA GLU A 134 16.59 -7.21 2.66
C GLU A 134 17.75 -7.09 3.67
N PHE A 135 18.07 -5.86 4.08
CA PHE A 135 19.14 -5.60 5.06
C PHE A 135 18.87 -6.26 6.41
N GLN A 136 17.63 -6.15 6.93
CA GLN A 136 17.28 -6.76 8.22
C GLN A 136 17.34 -8.28 8.19
N ILE A 137 16.87 -8.91 7.10
CA ILE A 137 16.94 -10.36 6.97
C ILE A 137 18.39 -10.83 6.81
N LYS A 138 19.23 -10.11 6.05
CA LYS A 138 20.67 -10.43 5.89
C LYS A 138 21.42 -10.45 7.22
N LYS A 139 21.05 -9.61 8.17
CA LYS A 139 21.65 -9.64 9.53
C LYS A 139 21.36 -10.93 10.29
N ILE A 140 20.23 -11.60 9.99
CA ILE A 140 19.80 -12.81 10.69
C ILE A 140 20.19 -14.07 9.90
N ARG A 141 20.11 -14.01 8.56
CA ARG A 141 20.34 -15.11 7.62
C ARG A 141 21.08 -14.57 6.39
N SER A 142 22.40 -14.47 6.49
CA SER A 142 23.29 -13.97 5.43
C SER A 142 23.40 -14.93 4.22
N ASP A 143 22.99 -16.18 4.41
CA ASP A 143 23.04 -17.25 3.41
C ASP A 143 21.87 -17.25 2.41
N LEU A 144 20.88 -16.37 2.58
CA LEU A 144 19.71 -16.29 1.73
C LEU A 144 19.94 -15.42 0.48
N ASN A 145 19.27 -15.75 -0.61
CA ASN A 145 19.26 -14.97 -1.84
C ASN A 145 18.06 -14.02 -1.89
N TYR A 146 18.23 -12.91 -2.62
CA TYR A 146 17.18 -11.89 -2.74
C TYR A 146 16.87 -11.63 -4.20
N LYS A 147 15.59 -11.58 -4.53
CA LYS A 147 15.12 -11.27 -5.87
C LYS A 147 14.02 -10.21 -5.79
N LEU A 148 14.05 -9.26 -6.70
CA LEU A 148 13.02 -8.22 -6.79
C LEU A 148 11.64 -8.86 -7.01
N ILE A 149 10.67 -8.50 -6.14
CA ILE A 149 9.27 -8.84 -6.32
C ILE A 149 8.43 -7.57 -6.36
N ARG A 150 7.67 -7.39 -7.43
CA ARG A 150 6.77 -6.26 -7.65
C ARG A 150 5.34 -6.72 -7.83
N GLY A 151 4.42 -5.78 -7.72
CA GLY A 151 2.98 -5.98 -7.80
C GLY A 151 2.29 -5.75 -6.45
N ASN A 152 0.97 -5.80 -6.45
CA ASN A 152 0.16 -5.77 -5.23
C ASN A 152 0.33 -7.07 -4.43
N VAL A 153 -0.22 -7.11 -3.22
CA VAL A 153 -0.09 -8.28 -2.33
C VAL A 153 -0.53 -9.57 -3.01
N ASP A 154 -1.69 -9.56 -3.66
CA ASP A 154 -2.22 -10.74 -4.36
C ASP A 154 -1.28 -11.24 -5.47
N THR A 155 -0.73 -10.32 -6.26
CA THR A 155 0.26 -10.65 -7.32
C THR A 155 1.53 -11.28 -6.73
N ARG A 156 2.00 -10.78 -5.59
CA ARG A 156 3.20 -11.32 -4.93
C ARG A 156 2.94 -12.70 -4.35
N ILE A 157 1.79 -12.90 -3.73
CA ILE A 157 1.37 -14.22 -3.22
C ILE A 157 1.25 -15.22 -4.37
N LYS A 158 0.67 -14.81 -5.50
CA LYS A 158 0.61 -15.66 -6.69
C LYS A 158 2.01 -16.06 -7.16
N LYS A 159 2.94 -15.11 -7.30
CA LYS A 159 4.34 -15.38 -7.68
C LYS A 159 5.05 -16.34 -6.72
N LEU A 160 4.78 -16.26 -5.42
CA LEU A 160 5.26 -17.22 -4.43
C LEU A 160 4.66 -18.61 -4.69
N ASN A 161 3.34 -18.70 -4.90
CA ASN A 161 2.66 -19.97 -5.17
C ASN A 161 3.12 -20.61 -6.49
N ASP A 162 3.45 -19.80 -7.49
CA ASP A 162 4.00 -20.24 -8.77
C ASP A 162 5.47 -20.75 -8.64
N GLY A 163 6.09 -20.64 -7.45
CA GLY A 163 7.45 -21.16 -7.18
C GLY A 163 8.59 -20.24 -7.62
N LEU A 164 8.32 -18.99 -7.96
CA LEU A 164 9.36 -18.01 -8.34
C LEU A 164 10.20 -17.55 -7.13
N TYR A 165 9.73 -17.79 -5.93
CA TYR A 165 10.34 -17.44 -4.64
C TYR A 165 10.05 -18.54 -3.61
N ASP A 166 10.92 -18.65 -2.61
CA ASP A 166 10.72 -19.55 -1.46
C ASP A 166 9.95 -18.83 -0.31
N ALA A 167 10.08 -17.49 -0.27
CA ALA A 167 9.38 -16.66 0.73
C ALA A 167 9.24 -15.21 0.24
#